data_cac3f95d3e1261f3b537bdb4f3e83036
#
_entry.id   cac3f95d3e1261f3b537bdb4f3e83036
#
_cell.length_a   1.000
_cell.length_b   1.000
_cell.length_c   1.000
_cell.angle_alpha   90.00
_cell.angle_beta   90.00
_cell.angle_gamma   90.00
#
_symmetry.space_group_name_H-M   'P 1'
#
loop_
_entity.id
_entity.type
_entity.pdbx_description
1 polymer ?
#
loop_
_entity_poly.entity_id
_entity_poly.type
_entity_poly.pdbx_seq_one_letter_code
_entity_poly.pdbx_strand_id
1 'polypeptide(L)'
;MGISIDGKKYRRINMKNATYSSNEQGCYRWNDEDTYHYFRYDKIKWRVLEVNGNTAFLLADKVLDAQKYNNKIESITWSSSTIRSWLNGYDSMENSQKKDYTKVNFKNEAFSNEEAAAIEKKEVTDNTDQTESKNDTKDQIFLLSKEETSNNKAKNYGFLSNGSGYDNARKCKSSTYAKAMGTLSNFMLHDHGNCLWWLRTPGINSYYASDIDYYGYSGGGVPIEARFVGVRPALKMDLSNTDLWSYAGTISCNNTNNENKKYDLEQMQLVDTNNKQVSESSDEYIRIIYLALAKFVYNKDIDKNIGKSIHDIMISNDTIYYDYK
;
A
#
# COMPACT_ATOMS: atom_id res chain seq x y z
N MET A 1 -16.79 -1.32 7.12
CA MET A 1 -17.52 -0.30 7.90
C MET A 1 -16.52 0.34 8.85
N GLY A 2 -16.32 1.65 8.73
CA GLY A 2 -15.45 2.40 9.62
C GLY A 2 -16.11 2.60 10.99
N ILE A 3 -15.33 2.51 12.05
CA ILE A 3 -15.77 2.83 13.42
C ILE A 3 -14.79 3.81 14.02
N SER A 4 -15.23 4.62 14.97
CA SER A 4 -14.35 5.53 15.72
C SER A 4 -14.23 5.03 17.16
N ILE A 5 -12.99 4.94 17.64
CA ILE A 5 -12.68 4.57 19.03
C ILE A 5 -11.63 5.56 19.52
N ASP A 6 -11.92 6.25 20.61
CA ASP A 6 -11.02 7.26 21.21
C ASP A 6 -10.52 8.31 20.19
N GLY A 7 -11.41 8.78 19.33
CA GLY A 7 -11.09 9.76 18.29
C GLY A 7 -10.26 9.23 17.12
N LYS A 8 -9.93 7.95 17.11
CA LYS A 8 -9.21 7.30 16.00
C LYS A 8 -10.17 6.50 15.14
N LYS A 9 -9.96 6.54 13.81
CA LYS A 9 -10.75 5.81 12.83
C LYS A 9 -10.18 4.41 12.65
N TYR A 10 -11.05 3.41 12.69
CA TYR A 10 -10.70 2.00 12.44
C TYR A 10 -11.62 1.40 11.39
N ARG A 11 -11.08 0.47 10.61
CA ARG A 11 -11.85 -0.43 9.76
C ARG A 11 -11.95 -1.79 10.43
N ARG A 12 -13.17 -2.25 10.66
CA ARG A 12 -13.46 -3.57 11.21
C ARG A 12 -13.72 -4.55 10.07
N ILE A 13 -12.96 -5.64 10.03
CA ILE A 13 -13.17 -6.76 9.10
C ILE A 13 -13.03 -8.10 9.81
N ASN A 14 -13.60 -9.12 9.22
CA ASN A 14 -13.34 -10.51 9.55
C ASN A 14 -13.01 -11.30 8.27
N MET A 15 -12.73 -12.59 8.40
CA MET A 15 -12.36 -13.45 7.29
C MET A 15 -13.41 -13.44 6.16
N LYS A 16 -14.70 -13.34 6.47
CA LYS A 16 -15.79 -13.27 5.48
C LYS A 16 -15.81 -11.99 4.68
N ASN A 17 -15.26 -10.92 5.23
CA ASN A 17 -15.16 -9.61 4.57
C ASN A 17 -13.90 -9.46 3.73
N ALA A 18 -12.90 -10.32 3.90
CA ALA A 18 -11.67 -10.27 3.13
C ALA A 18 -11.92 -10.63 1.65
N THR A 19 -11.17 -10.02 0.75
CA THR A 19 -11.28 -10.30 -0.69
C THR A 19 -10.86 -11.72 -1.01
N TYR A 20 -9.83 -12.19 -0.32
CA TYR A 20 -9.35 -13.57 -0.37
C TYR A 20 -8.78 -13.93 1.00
N SER A 21 -9.42 -14.83 1.71
CA SER A 21 -8.96 -15.28 3.02
C SER A 21 -8.46 -16.72 2.91
N SER A 22 -7.17 -16.92 3.11
CA SER A 22 -6.58 -18.25 3.21
C SER A 22 -5.60 -18.27 4.36
N ASN A 23 -5.90 -19.10 5.36
CA ASN A 23 -4.98 -19.37 6.46
C ASN A 23 -3.73 -20.12 5.99
N GLU A 24 -3.77 -20.77 4.83
CA GLU A 24 -2.72 -21.64 4.32
C GLU A 24 -1.60 -20.87 3.62
N GLN A 25 -1.84 -19.66 3.15
CA GLN A 25 -0.86 -18.90 2.37
C GLN A 25 0.02 -17.95 3.18
N GLY A 26 -0.02 -18.04 4.50
CA GLY A 26 0.96 -17.37 5.38
C GLY A 26 0.87 -15.84 5.46
N CYS A 27 -0.13 -15.22 4.80
CA CYS A 27 -0.20 -13.77 4.72
C CYS A 27 -0.77 -13.12 5.96
N TYR A 28 -1.89 -13.65 6.47
CA TYR A 28 -2.54 -13.18 7.68
C TYR A 28 -3.22 -14.34 8.40
N ARG A 29 -3.05 -14.45 9.70
CA ARG A 29 -3.69 -15.50 10.49
C ARG A 29 -4.96 -14.96 11.13
N TRP A 30 -6.09 -15.49 10.69
CA TRP A 30 -7.37 -15.30 11.32
C TRP A 30 -7.54 -16.29 12.47
N ASN A 31 -7.93 -15.81 13.65
CA ASN A 31 -8.15 -16.69 14.80
C ASN A 31 -9.47 -17.47 14.68
N ASP A 32 -10.49 -16.82 14.14
CA ASP A 32 -11.83 -17.36 13.95
C ASP A 32 -12.49 -16.62 12.78
N GLU A 33 -13.35 -17.31 12.00
CA GLU A 33 -14.09 -16.70 10.89
C GLU A 33 -15.01 -15.56 11.33
N ASP A 34 -15.58 -15.66 12.54
CA ASP A 34 -16.50 -14.68 13.09
C ASP A 34 -15.80 -13.62 13.95
N THR A 35 -14.51 -13.80 14.26
CA THR A 35 -13.73 -12.83 15.02
C THR A 35 -13.45 -11.59 14.17
N TYR A 36 -13.78 -10.42 14.71
CA TYR A 36 -13.49 -9.15 14.05
C TYR A 36 -12.09 -8.67 14.43
N HIS A 37 -11.34 -8.26 13.40
CA HIS A 37 -10.07 -7.58 13.53
C HIS A 37 -10.24 -6.11 13.17
N TYR A 38 -9.50 -5.25 13.88
CA TYR A 38 -9.62 -3.80 13.74
C TYR A 38 -8.30 -3.25 13.19
N PHE A 39 -8.39 -2.53 12.08
CA PHE A 39 -7.24 -1.90 11.43
C PHE A 39 -7.38 -0.39 11.56
N ARG A 40 -6.41 0.24 12.20
CA ARG A 40 -6.39 1.70 12.35
C ARG A 40 -6.10 2.35 11.02
N TYR A 41 -6.83 3.42 10.71
CA TYR A 41 -6.47 4.32 9.64
C TYR A 41 -5.27 5.16 10.08
N ASP A 42 -4.22 5.17 9.26
CA ASP A 42 -3.02 5.95 9.49
C ASP A 42 -2.61 6.67 8.21
N LYS A 43 -1.63 7.57 8.30
CA LYS A 43 -1.12 8.29 7.13
C LYS A 43 -0.47 7.33 6.16
N ILE A 44 -0.82 7.46 4.87
CA ILE A 44 -0.18 6.68 3.80
C ILE A 44 1.18 7.30 3.51
N LYS A 45 2.23 6.46 3.45
CA LYS A 45 3.53 6.87 2.92
C LYS A 45 3.55 6.75 1.41
N TRP A 46 4.04 7.78 0.77
CA TRP A 46 4.15 7.86 -0.67
C TRP A 46 5.61 8.04 -1.09
N ARG A 47 6.04 7.28 -2.09
CA ARG A 47 7.29 7.55 -2.79
C ARG A 47 7.04 8.67 -3.79
N VAL A 48 7.88 9.68 -3.76
CA VAL A 48 7.88 10.74 -4.77
C VAL A 48 8.67 10.23 -5.97
N LEU A 49 8.00 10.04 -7.10
CA LEU A 49 8.61 9.58 -8.35
C LEU A 49 9.11 10.76 -9.18
N GLU A 50 8.38 11.86 -9.17
CA GLU A 50 8.68 13.07 -9.92
C GLU A 50 8.07 14.29 -9.21
N VAL A 51 8.73 15.43 -9.30
CA VAL A 51 8.17 16.74 -8.91
C VAL A 51 8.27 17.68 -10.09
N ASN A 52 7.18 18.30 -10.46
CA ASN A 52 7.12 19.31 -11.51
C ASN A 52 6.32 20.52 -10.99
N GLY A 53 7.04 21.62 -10.70
CA GLY A 53 6.44 22.76 -10.00
C GLY A 53 5.90 22.33 -8.63
N ASN A 54 4.63 22.59 -8.39
CA ASN A 54 3.93 22.20 -7.15
C ASN A 54 3.27 20.81 -7.24
N THR A 55 3.37 20.12 -8.36
CA THR A 55 2.76 18.79 -8.52
C THR A 55 3.79 17.70 -8.30
N ALA A 56 3.48 16.76 -7.40
CA ALA A 56 4.25 15.54 -7.22
C ALA A 56 3.55 14.33 -7.83
N PHE A 57 4.30 13.49 -8.54
CA PHE A 57 3.87 12.16 -8.94
C PHE A 57 4.24 11.18 -7.82
N LEU A 58 3.27 10.54 -7.26
CA LEU A 58 3.35 9.74 -6.05
C LEU A 58 2.97 8.29 -6.32
N LEU A 59 3.71 7.35 -5.69
CA LEU A 59 3.40 5.93 -5.65
C LEU A 59 3.32 5.48 -4.19
N ALA A 60 2.27 4.78 -3.81
CA ALA A 60 2.17 4.23 -2.46
C ALA A 60 3.42 3.41 -2.11
N ASP A 61 4.00 3.61 -0.94
CA ASP A 61 5.21 2.91 -0.51
C ASP A 61 4.95 1.42 -0.28
N LYS A 62 3.75 1.08 0.19
CA LYS A 62 3.26 -0.29 0.38
C LYS A 62 2.08 -0.59 -0.51
N VAL A 63 1.83 -1.87 -0.74
CA VAL A 63 0.54 -2.34 -1.23
C VAL A 63 -0.50 -2.09 -0.15
N LEU A 64 -1.60 -1.45 -0.51
CA LEU A 64 -2.61 -0.95 0.43
C LEU A 64 -3.86 -1.83 0.55
N ASP A 65 -4.17 -2.61 -0.47
CA ASP A 65 -5.34 -3.49 -0.51
C ASP A 65 -5.07 -4.72 -1.40
N ALA A 66 -5.97 -5.69 -1.41
CA ALA A 66 -6.00 -6.79 -2.36
C ALA A 66 -7.35 -6.78 -3.09
N GLN A 67 -7.31 -6.67 -4.42
CA GLN A 67 -8.51 -6.58 -5.25
C GLN A 67 -8.29 -7.33 -6.56
N LYS A 68 -9.38 -7.87 -7.13
CA LYS A 68 -9.36 -8.30 -8.52
C LYS A 68 -9.11 -7.11 -9.45
N TYR A 69 -8.37 -7.33 -10.54
CA TYR A 69 -8.28 -6.32 -11.60
C TYR A 69 -9.63 -6.10 -12.27
N ASN A 70 -10.35 -7.20 -12.54
CA ASN A 70 -11.74 -7.18 -12.97
C ASN A 70 -12.55 -8.29 -12.29
N ASN A 71 -13.82 -8.03 -12.00
CA ASN A 71 -14.65 -8.97 -11.22
C ASN A 71 -15.03 -10.24 -11.99
N LYS A 72 -15.02 -10.20 -13.32
CA LYS A 72 -15.30 -11.34 -14.20
C LYS A 72 -14.20 -11.51 -15.22
N ILE A 73 -14.05 -12.76 -15.69
CA ILE A 73 -13.15 -13.09 -16.79
C ILE A 73 -13.80 -12.62 -18.10
N GLU A 74 -13.20 -11.63 -18.72
CA GLU A 74 -13.58 -11.10 -20.02
C GLU A 74 -12.40 -10.34 -20.63
N SER A 75 -12.46 -10.03 -21.90
CA SER A 75 -11.46 -9.15 -22.52
C SER A 75 -11.58 -7.75 -21.92
N ILE A 76 -10.54 -7.29 -21.24
CA ILE A 76 -10.59 -6.06 -20.46
C ILE A 76 -9.32 -5.21 -20.63
N THR A 77 -9.49 -3.91 -20.57
CA THR A 77 -8.41 -2.93 -20.51
C THR A 77 -8.54 -2.09 -19.25
N TRP A 78 -7.55 -1.27 -18.96
CA TRP A 78 -7.61 -0.34 -17.83
C TRP A 78 -8.90 0.49 -17.85
N SER A 79 -9.25 1.06 -19.01
CA SER A 79 -10.37 2.00 -19.14
C SER A 79 -11.72 1.43 -18.70
N SER A 80 -11.92 0.11 -18.89
CA SER A 80 -13.19 -0.56 -18.58
C SER A 80 -13.14 -1.48 -17.35
N SER A 81 -12.00 -1.54 -16.66
CA SER A 81 -11.79 -2.41 -15.51
C SER A 81 -12.54 -1.96 -14.26
N THR A 82 -12.95 -2.93 -13.44
CA THR A 82 -13.60 -2.64 -12.15
C THR A 82 -12.65 -2.05 -11.14
N ILE A 83 -11.34 -2.38 -11.19
CA ILE A 83 -10.35 -1.80 -10.27
C ILE A 83 -10.16 -0.30 -10.50
N ARG A 84 -10.16 0.17 -11.76
CA ARG A 84 -10.12 1.61 -12.08
C ARG A 84 -11.31 2.34 -11.49
N SER A 85 -12.51 1.81 -11.68
CA SER A 85 -13.74 2.41 -11.14
C SER A 85 -13.74 2.41 -9.61
N TRP A 86 -13.26 1.34 -8.99
CA TRP A 86 -13.15 1.25 -7.54
C TRP A 86 -12.11 2.22 -6.97
N LEU A 87 -10.96 2.38 -7.62
CA LEU A 87 -9.94 3.33 -7.18
C LEU A 87 -10.47 4.77 -7.14
N ASN A 88 -11.29 5.15 -8.13
CA ASN A 88 -11.73 6.52 -8.34
C ASN A 88 -13.16 6.83 -7.85
N GLY A 89 -13.94 5.83 -7.45
CA GLY A 89 -15.33 6.02 -7.05
C GLY A 89 -16.25 6.33 -8.23
N TYR A 90 -16.04 5.66 -9.35
CA TYR A 90 -16.87 5.85 -10.55
C TYR A 90 -18.17 5.06 -10.48
N ASP A 91 -19.15 5.54 -11.22
CA ASP A 91 -20.45 4.91 -11.33
C ASP A 91 -20.44 3.68 -12.25
N SER A 92 -21.60 3.10 -12.45
CA SER A 92 -21.80 1.89 -13.25
C SER A 92 -21.52 2.04 -14.74
N MET A 93 -21.40 3.24 -15.27
CA MET A 93 -21.12 3.48 -16.68
C MET A 93 -19.63 3.38 -17.03
N GLU A 94 -18.77 3.51 -16.03
CA GLU A 94 -17.32 3.61 -16.18
C GLU A 94 -16.58 2.24 -16.13
N ASN A 95 -17.33 1.12 -16.08
CA ASN A 95 -16.74 -0.21 -16.14
C ASN A 95 -17.62 -1.23 -16.85
N SER A 96 -17.00 -2.27 -17.38
CA SER A 96 -17.66 -3.32 -18.17
C SER A 96 -18.74 -4.08 -17.37
N GLN A 97 -18.59 -4.15 -16.04
CA GLN A 97 -19.47 -4.91 -15.16
C GLN A 97 -20.71 -4.14 -14.69
N LYS A 98 -20.87 -2.89 -15.11
CA LYS A 98 -21.96 -2.01 -14.66
C LYS A 98 -22.06 -1.89 -13.14
N LYS A 99 -20.92 -1.98 -12.44
CA LYS A 99 -20.88 -1.90 -10.98
C LYS A 99 -20.68 -0.46 -10.53
N ASP A 100 -21.53 0.00 -9.62
CA ASP A 100 -21.44 1.32 -9.01
C ASP A 100 -20.49 1.31 -7.82
N TYR A 101 -19.45 2.16 -7.86
CA TYR A 101 -18.46 2.34 -6.81
C TYR A 101 -18.53 3.73 -6.14
N THR A 102 -19.56 4.52 -6.40
CA THR A 102 -19.69 5.88 -5.85
C THR A 102 -19.71 5.91 -4.32
N LYS A 103 -20.23 4.86 -3.68
CA LYS A 103 -20.37 4.78 -2.21
C LYS A 103 -19.21 4.05 -1.52
N VAL A 104 -18.65 3.02 -2.16
CA VAL A 104 -17.60 2.18 -1.57
C VAL A 104 -16.44 2.11 -2.54
N ASN A 105 -15.39 2.86 -2.27
CA ASN A 105 -14.25 3.01 -3.16
C ASN A 105 -12.99 3.40 -2.38
N PHE A 106 -11.84 3.22 -3.01
CA PHE A 106 -10.56 3.53 -2.41
C PHE A 106 -10.41 5.02 -2.09
N LYS A 107 -10.80 5.91 -3.02
CA LYS A 107 -10.62 7.36 -2.85
C LYS A 107 -11.30 7.87 -1.58
N ASN A 108 -12.56 7.52 -1.37
CA ASN A 108 -13.33 7.97 -0.20
C ASN A 108 -12.86 7.34 1.11
N GLU A 109 -12.25 6.16 1.04
CA GLU A 109 -11.70 5.48 2.21
C GLU A 109 -10.31 6.00 2.59
N ALA A 110 -9.49 6.36 1.60
CA ALA A 110 -8.09 6.70 1.81
C ALA A 110 -7.84 8.18 2.11
N PHE A 111 -8.70 9.07 1.62
CA PHE A 111 -8.46 10.51 1.63
C PHE A 111 -9.60 11.28 2.30
N SER A 112 -9.26 12.39 2.94
CA SER A 112 -10.22 13.43 3.32
C SER A 112 -10.71 14.17 2.07
N ASN A 113 -11.73 15.01 2.22
CA ASN A 113 -12.22 15.82 1.10
C ASN A 113 -11.16 16.81 0.61
N GLU A 114 -10.38 17.38 1.52
CA GLU A 114 -9.29 18.30 1.21
C GLU A 114 -8.16 17.61 0.47
N GLU A 115 -7.74 16.43 0.96
CA GLU A 115 -6.72 15.62 0.28
C GLU A 115 -7.19 15.16 -1.09
N ALA A 116 -8.43 14.68 -1.23
CA ALA A 116 -9.01 14.27 -2.49
C ALA A 116 -9.12 15.42 -3.51
N ALA A 117 -9.37 16.65 -3.04
CA ALA A 117 -9.40 17.85 -3.88
C ALA A 117 -8.01 18.24 -4.40
N ALA A 118 -6.94 17.96 -3.65
CA ALA A 118 -5.55 18.20 -4.07
C ALA A 118 -5.04 17.14 -5.07
N ILE A 119 -5.73 16.00 -5.22
CA ILE A 119 -5.36 14.98 -6.21
C ILE A 119 -5.83 15.43 -7.59
N GLU A 120 -4.88 15.67 -8.49
CA GLU A 120 -5.16 16.13 -9.82
C GLU A 120 -5.76 15.03 -10.71
N LYS A 121 -6.82 15.34 -11.44
CA LYS A 121 -7.34 14.47 -12.49
C LYS A 121 -6.48 14.64 -13.74
N LYS A 122 -5.68 13.65 -14.05
CA LYS A 122 -4.70 13.67 -15.16
C LYS A 122 -5.03 12.65 -16.25
N GLU A 123 -4.54 12.93 -17.42
CA GLU A 123 -4.52 11.96 -18.50
C GLU A 123 -3.57 10.80 -18.15
N VAL A 124 -4.08 9.58 -18.25
CA VAL A 124 -3.38 8.34 -17.97
C VAL A 124 -3.22 7.59 -19.29
N THR A 125 -1.99 7.56 -19.77
CA THR A 125 -1.57 6.95 -21.03
C THR A 125 -0.88 5.61 -20.78
N ASP A 126 -0.40 4.95 -21.83
CA ASP A 126 0.32 3.66 -21.74
C ASP A 126 -0.55 2.54 -21.14
N ASN A 127 -1.85 2.58 -21.43
CA ASN A 127 -2.83 1.63 -20.93
C ASN A 127 -2.94 0.37 -21.79
N THR A 128 -2.20 0.31 -22.91
CA THR A 128 -2.22 -0.80 -23.88
C THR A 128 -0.82 -1.37 -24.07
N ASP A 129 -0.74 -2.62 -24.48
CA ASP A 129 0.50 -3.22 -24.97
C ASP A 129 0.56 -3.05 -26.50
N GLN A 130 1.32 -2.08 -26.94
CA GLN A 130 1.88 -1.77 -28.27
C GLN A 130 0.97 -1.76 -29.52
N THR A 131 -0.20 -2.34 -29.59
CA THR A 131 -0.88 -2.58 -30.88
C THR A 131 -2.33 -2.12 -31.01
N GLU A 132 -3.00 -1.73 -29.94
CA GLU A 132 -4.40 -1.32 -30.02
C GLU A 132 -4.62 0.11 -29.54
N SER A 133 -5.68 0.72 -30.11
CA SER A 133 -6.09 2.10 -29.92
C SER A 133 -5.89 2.59 -28.48
N LYS A 134 -5.32 3.76 -28.36
CA LYS A 134 -5.11 4.50 -27.13
C LYS A 134 -6.35 4.47 -26.24
N ASN A 135 -6.38 3.56 -25.27
CA ASN A 135 -7.38 3.55 -24.21
C ASN A 135 -6.97 4.53 -23.09
N ASP A 136 -6.59 5.73 -23.48
CA ASP A 136 -6.21 6.78 -22.56
C ASP A 136 -7.42 7.17 -21.71
N THR A 137 -7.20 7.38 -20.45
CA THR A 137 -8.25 7.73 -19.48
C THR A 137 -7.88 9.02 -18.74
N LYS A 138 -8.86 9.60 -18.05
CA LYS A 138 -8.60 10.72 -17.12
C LYS A 138 -8.96 10.26 -15.72
N ASP A 139 -7.94 10.03 -14.88
CA ASP A 139 -8.10 9.48 -13.55
C ASP A 139 -7.38 10.34 -12.50
N GLN A 140 -7.87 10.31 -11.27
CA GLN A 140 -7.18 10.85 -10.11
C GLN A 140 -6.21 9.82 -9.52
N ILE A 141 -6.66 8.57 -9.44
CA ILE A 141 -5.91 7.47 -8.84
C ILE A 141 -5.78 6.34 -9.86
N PHE A 142 -4.58 5.86 -10.07
CA PHE A 142 -4.29 4.85 -11.08
C PHE A 142 -3.19 3.88 -10.62
N LEU A 143 -2.97 2.83 -11.37
CA LEU A 143 -1.83 1.92 -11.20
C LEU A 143 -0.71 2.35 -12.15
N LEU A 144 0.54 2.06 -11.85
CA LEU A 144 1.63 2.27 -12.79
C LEU A 144 1.48 1.35 -14.00
N SER A 145 2.01 1.78 -15.15
CA SER A 145 2.12 0.96 -16.35
C SER A 145 3.44 0.19 -16.38
N LYS A 146 3.53 -0.78 -17.28
CA LYS A 146 4.77 -1.47 -17.60
C LYS A 146 5.83 -0.51 -18.17
N GLU A 147 5.39 0.50 -18.94
CA GLU A 147 6.25 1.53 -19.49
C GLU A 147 6.92 2.36 -18.37
N GLU A 148 6.17 2.69 -17.33
CA GLU A 148 6.65 3.46 -16.17
C GLU A 148 7.50 2.64 -15.21
N THR A 149 7.32 1.32 -15.16
CA THR A 149 8.02 0.47 -14.17
C THR A 149 9.19 -0.30 -14.75
N SER A 150 9.20 -0.61 -16.04
CA SER A 150 10.11 -1.62 -16.59
C SER A 150 10.71 -1.25 -17.96
N ASN A 151 10.08 -0.33 -18.68
CA ASN A 151 10.49 0.06 -20.03
C ASN A 151 11.14 1.46 -20.05
N ASN A 152 10.87 2.25 -21.08
CA ASN A 152 11.62 3.47 -21.35
C ASN A 152 11.46 4.56 -20.29
N LYS A 153 10.27 4.70 -19.68
CA LYS A 153 9.99 5.69 -18.64
C LYS A 153 10.50 5.28 -17.25
N ALA A 154 10.82 4.01 -17.06
CA ALA A 154 11.18 3.44 -15.75
C ALA A 154 12.32 4.20 -15.06
N LYS A 155 13.36 4.57 -15.81
CA LYS A 155 14.53 5.30 -15.28
C LYS A 155 14.17 6.66 -14.68
N ASN A 156 13.16 7.32 -15.22
CA ASN A 156 12.70 8.63 -14.73
C ASN A 156 12.11 8.54 -13.32
N TYR A 157 11.64 7.34 -12.94
CA TYR A 157 10.94 7.06 -11.69
C TYR A 157 11.75 6.18 -10.73
N GLY A 158 13.06 6.01 -11.00
CA GLY A 158 13.97 5.28 -10.13
C GLY A 158 13.89 3.75 -10.27
N PHE A 159 13.32 3.24 -11.37
CA PHE A 159 13.30 1.82 -11.70
C PHE A 159 14.31 1.49 -12.82
N LEU A 160 14.69 0.22 -12.89
CA LEU A 160 15.53 -0.26 -13.99
C LEU A 160 14.70 -0.40 -15.27
N SER A 161 15.21 0.16 -16.37
CA SER A 161 14.64 -0.01 -17.72
C SER A 161 15.19 -1.31 -18.35
N ASN A 162 14.82 -2.44 -17.77
CA ASN A 162 15.32 -3.77 -18.14
C ASN A 162 14.23 -4.73 -18.63
N GLY A 163 13.10 -4.16 -19.08
CA GLY A 163 11.94 -4.95 -19.52
C GLY A 163 11.43 -5.85 -18.41
N SER A 164 11.47 -7.16 -18.63
CA SER A 164 11.05 -8.17 -17.66
C SER A 164 12.16 -8.60 -16.68
N GLY A 165 13.28 -7.85 -16.57
CA GLY A 165 14.32 -8.18 -15.60
C GLY A 165 13.93 -7.87 -14.16
N TYR A 166 14.72 -8.40 -13.21
CA TYR A 166 14.53 -8.14 -11.78
C TYR A 166 14.97 -6.73 -11.39
N ASP A 167 14.27 -6.12 -10.45
CA ASP A 167 14.62 -4.83 -9.89
C ASP A 167 14.17 -4.71 -8.43
N ASN A 168 15.11 -4.47 -7.52
CA ASN A 168 14.81 -4.29 -6.11
C ASN A 168 13.94 -3.06 -5.83
N ALA A 169 14.04 -2.01 -6.66
CA ALA A 169 13.22 -0.80 -6.51
C ALA A 169 11.72 -1.06 -6.75
N ARG A 170 11.39 -2.11 -7.52
CA ARG A 170 10.00 -2.53 -7.77
C ARG A 170 9.41 -3.39 -6.65
N LYS A 171 10.26 -4.06 -5.84
CA LYS A 171 9.80 -4.86 -4.71
C LYS A 171 8.93 -4.03 -3.77
N CYS A 172 7.87 -4.63 -3.26
CA CYS A 172 6.93 -3.95 -2.40
C CYS A 172 6.38 -4.88 -1.32
N LYS A 173 6.28 -4.38 -0.10
CA LYS A 173 5.64 -5.08 1.01
C LYS A 173 4.16 -4.71 1.08
N SER A 174 3.34 -5.64 1.56
CA SER A 174 1.95 -5.37 1.90
C SER A 174 1.85 -4.59 3.20
N SER A 175 0.84 -3.72 3.29
CA SER A 175 0.32 -3.28 4.58
C SER A 175 -0.30 -4.46 5.32
N THR A 176 -0.49 -4.34 6.63
CA THR A 176 -1.15 -5.41 7.41
C THR A 176 -2.59 -5.60 6.99
N TYR A 177 -3.28 -4.51 6.65
CA TYR A 177 -4.62 -4.57 6.09
C TYR A 177 -4.65 -5.32 4.76
N ALA A 178 -3.76 -5.01 3.81
CA ALA A 178 -3.69 -5.71 2.53
C ALA A 178 -3.43 -7.22 2.72
N LYS A 179 -2.60 -7.61 3.71
CA LYS A 179 -2.41 -9.02 4.07
C LYS A 179 -3.72 -9.65 4.56
N ALA A 180 -4.45 -8.96 5.43
CA ALA A 180 -5.73 -9.43 5.92
C ALA A 180 -6.79 -9.53 4.82
N MET A 181 -6.73 -8.66 3.81
CA MET A 181 -7.55 -8.73 2.61
C MET A 181 -7.14 -9.86 1.65
N GLY A 182 -5.96 -10.47 1.86
CA GLY A 182 -5.53 -11.67 1.15
C GLY A 182 -4.39 -11.48 0.16
N THR A 183 -3.62 -10.39 0.26
CA THR A 183 -2.42 -10.23 -0.58
C THR A 183 -1.47 -11.39 -0.37
N LEU A 184 -1.09 -12.07 -1.46
CA LEU A 184 -0.09 -13.12 -1.43
C LEU A 184 1.30 -12.51 -1.20
N SER A 185 1.94 -12.91 -0.11
CA SER A 185 3.33 -12.59 0.17
C SER A 185 4.14 -13.88 0.30
N ASN A 186 5.30 -13.92 -0.33
CA ASN A 186 6.13 -15.12 -0.26
C ASN A 186 6.93 -15.16 1.04
N PHE A 187 6.39 -15.83 2.06
CA PHE A 187 7.09 -16.06 3.33
C PHE A 187 8.11 -17.21 3.26
N MET A 188 7.94 -18.11 2.32
CA MET A 188 8.70 -19.36 2.26
C MET A 188 10.05 -19.23 1.56
N LEU A 189 10.25 -18.20 0.76
CA LEU A 189 11.45 -18.01 -0.05
C LEU A 189 12.06 -16.66 0.31
N HIS A 190 12.95 -16.56 1.26
CA HIS A 190 13.90 -15.45 1.56
C HIS A 190 13.57 -14.00 1.11
N ASP A 191 12.36 -13.71 0.62
CA ASP A 191 11.98 -12.44 -0.01
C ASP A 191 11.39 -11.40 0.96
N HIS A 192 11.60 -11.61 2.25
CA HIS A 192 11.27 -10.62 3.28
C HIS A 192 9.82 -10.11 3.26
N GLY A 193 8.86 -10.92 2.75
CA GLY A 193 7.43 -10.59 2.75
C GLY A 193 6.99 -9.61 1.67
N ASN A 194 7.73 -9.52 0.57
CA ASN A 194 7.27 -8.81 -0.62
C ASN A 194 6.06 -9.52 -1.26
N CYS A 195 5.26 -8.78 -1.99
CA CYS A 195 4.03 -9.26 -2.60
C CYS A 195 3.91 -8.87 -4.07
N LEU A 196 3.03 -9.58 -4.78
CA LEU A 196 2.63 -9.20 -6.13
C LEU A 196 1.76 -7.95 -6.08
N TRP A 197 1.86 -7.10 -7.12
CA TRP A 197 0.99 -5.95 -7.26
C TRP A 197 0.70 -5.63 -8.73
N TRP A 198 -0.54 -5.18 -8.97
CA TRP A 198 -1.06 -4.91 -10.29
C TRP A 198 -0.37 -3.72 -10.97
N LEU A 199 -0.15 -3.87 -12.28
CA LEU A 199 0.04 -2.77 -13.22
C LEU A 199 -1.25 -2.55 -14.01
N ARG A 200 -1.42 -1.34 -14.59
CA ARG A 200 -2.59 -1.05 -15.44
C ARG A 200 -2.48 -1.61 -16.85
N THR A 201 -1.26 -1.92 -17.32
CA THR A 201 -1.01 -2.50 -18.64
C THR A 201 -1.63 -3.90 -18.74
N PRO A 202 -2.28 -4.28 -19.84
CA PRO A 202 -2.70 -5.65 -20.07
C PRO A 202 -1.54 -6.65 -19.98
N GLY A 203 -1.86 -7.90 -19.66
CA GLY A 203 -0.91 -9.00 -19.64
C GLY A 203 -0.66 -9.60 -21.04
N ILE A 204 -0.22 -10.85 -21.05
CA ILE A 204 0.09 -11.60 -22.29
C ILE A 204 -1.13 -11.84 -23.19
N ASN A 205 -2.31 -11.70 -22.64
CA ASN A 205 -3.58 -11.74 -23.39
C ASN A 205 -4.64 -10.90 -22.64
N SER A 206 -5.81 -10.76 -23.23
CA SER A 206 -6.90 -9.90 -22.73
C SER A 206 -7.55 -10.34 -21.42
N TYR A 207 -7.25 -11.54 -20.92
CA TYR A 207 -7.73 -12.07 -19.64
C TYR A 207 -6.69 -11.96 -18.51
N TYR A 208 -5.57 -11.29 -18.80
CA TYR A 208 -4.46 -11.06 -17.87
C TYR A 208 -4.19 -9.56 -17.75
N ALA A 209 -3.78 -9.14 -16.57
CA ALA A 209 -3.19 -7.82 -16.36
C ALA A 209 -1.75 -7.99 -15.90
N SER A 210 -0.87 -7.13 -16.37
CA SER A 210 0.54 -7.15 -15.96
C SER A 210 0.69 -6.92 -14.47
N ASP A 211 1.73 -7.46 -13.90
CA ASP A 211 2.06 -7.36 -12.49
C ASP A 211 3.56 -7.16 -12.26
N ILE A 212 3.91 -6.79 -11.07
CA ILE A 212 5.24 -6.94 -10.52
C ILE A 212 5.17 -8.03 -9.47
N ASP A 213 6.03 -9.03 -9.59
CA ASP A 213 6.11 -10.12 -8.64
C ASP A 213 6.90 -9.75 -7.37
N TYR A 214 6.97 -10.67 -6.42
CA TYR A 214 7.67 -10.49 -5.16
C TYR A 214 9.20 -10.38 -5.30
N TYR A 215 9.77 -10.75 -6.46
CA TYR A 215 11.19 -10.54 -6.77
C TYR A 215 11.46 -9.20 -7.47
N GLY A 216 10.42 -8.41 -7.76
CA GLY A 216 10.54 -7.20 -8.56
C GLY A 216 10.68 -7.46 -10.06
N TYR A 217 10.27 -8.64 -10.51
CA TYR A 217 10.19 -8.99 -11.91
C TYR A 217 8.89 -8.46 -12.52
N SER A 218 8.98 -7.86 -13.70
CA SER A 218 7.80 -7.45 -14.47
C SER A 218 7.34 -8.61 -15.33
N GLY A 219 6.32 -9.32 -14.86
CA GLY A 219 5.81 -10.53 -15.46
C GLY A 219 4.93 -10.34 -16.69
N GLY A 220 4.53 -11.48 -17.27
CA GLY A 220 3.56 -11.53 -18.36
C GLY A 220 2.11 -11.33 -17.93
N GLY A 221 1.88 -11.21 -16.64
CA GLY A 221 0.57 -10.94 -16.06
C GLY A 221 -0.03 -12.10 -15.27
N VAL A 222 -1.02 -11.75 -14.48
CA VAL A 222 -1.83 -12.64 -13.66
C VAL A 222 -3.28 -12.57 -14.15
N PRO A 223 -4.06 -13.68 -14.06
CA PRO A 223 -5.49 -13.65 -14.39
C PRO A 223 -6.22 -12.50 -13.69
N ILE A 224 -7.04 -11.76 -14.43
CA ILE A 224 -7.68 -10.52 -13.95
C ILE A 224 -8.63 -10.72 -12.76
N GLU A 225 -9.11 -11.92 -12.52
CA GLU A 225 -9.95 -12.25 -11.36
C GLU A 225 -9.16 -12.73 -10.14
N ALA A 226 -7.82 -12.75 -10.22
CA ALA A 226 -6.99 -13.12 -9.07
C ALA A 226 -7.20 -12.17 -7.90
N ARG A 227 -7.53 -12.74 -6.73
CA ARG A 227 -7.92 -11.97 -5.53
C ARG A 227 -6.73 -11.63 -4.63
N PHE A 228 -5.60 -12.27 -4.86
CA PHE A 228 -4.43 -12.20 -4.02
C PHE A 228 -3.38 -11.18 -4.49
N VAL A 229 -3.66 -10.49 -5.59
CA VAL A 229 -2.74 -9.49 -6.13
C VAL A 229 -3.04 -8.13 -5.49
N GLY A 230 -1.97 -7.49 -5.08
CA GLY A 230 -2.05 -6.26 -4.31
C GLY A 230 -2.34 -5.02 -5.16
N VAL A 231 -2.96 -4.05 -4.54
CA VAL A 231 -3.20 -2.73 -5.10
C VAL A 231 -2.17 -1.75 -4.55
N ARG A 232 -1.34 -1.21 -5.44
CA ARG A 232 -0.33 -0.20 -5.15
C ARG A 232 -0.63 1.05 -5.96
N PRO A 233 -1.46 1.95 -5.44
CA PRO A 233 -1.95 3.09 -6.21
C PRO A 233 -0.88 4.15 -6.43
N ALA A 234 -1.03 4.88 -7.54
CA ALA A 234 -0.29 6.07 -7.87
C ALA A 234 -1.25 7.23 -8.13
N LEU A 235 -0.77 8.46 -7.95
CA LEU A 235 -1.54 9.68 -8.17
C LEU A 235 -0.63 10.88 -8.41
N LYS A 236 -1.19 11.97 -8.92
CA LYS A 236 -0.52 13.28 -8.96
C LYS A 236 -1.23 14.22 -7.99
N MET A 237 -0.46 14.86 -7.13
CA MET A 237 -0.98 15.70 -6.06
C MET A 237 -0.38 17.09 -6.11
N ASP A 238 -1.21 18.10 -5.96
CA ASP A 238 -0.76 19.48 -5.71
C ASP A 238 -0.26 19.59 -4.27
N LEU A 239 1.00 19.96 -4.12
CA LEU A 239 1.69 20.12 -2.84
C LEU A 239 1.63 21.54 -2.29
N SER A 240 0.89 22.44 -2.90
CA SER A 240 0.80 23.86 -2.47
C SER A 240 0.26 24.00 -1.05
N ASN A 241 -0.65 23.11 -0.63
CA ASN A 241 -1.12 23.06 0.75
C ASN A 241 -0.25 22.12 1.58
N THR A 242 0.67 22.70 2.35
CA THR A 242 1.62 21.97 3.19
C THR A 242 1.00 21.28 4.41
N ASP A 243 -0.24 21.57 4.75
CA ASP A 243 -0.95 20.90 5.85
C ASP A 243 -1.40 19.48 5.49
N LEU A 244 -1.46 19.17 4.18
CA LEU A 244 -1.90 17.87 3.68
C LEU A 244 -0.79 16.81 3.66
N TRP A 245 0.48 17.19 3.80
CA TRP A 245 1.60 16.26 3.71
C TRP A 245 2.73 16.62 4.66
N SER A 246 3.59 15.64 4.92
CA SER A 246 4.80 15.84 5.70
C SER A 246 5.93 14.97 5.17
N TYR A 247 7.16 15.43 5.32
CA TYR A 247 8.34 14.66 4.93
C TYR A 247 8.46 13.39 5.81
N ALA A 248 8.65 12.23 5.16
CA ALA A 248 8.70 10.92 5.82
C ALA A 248 10.09 10.25 5.70
N GLY A 249 11.03 10.88 5.01
CA GLY A 249 12.38 10.34 4.79
C GLY A 249 12.80 10.30 3.33
N THR A 250 14.00 9.81 3.08
CA THR A 250 14.59 9.66 1.74
C THR A 250 14.83 8.20 1.40
N ILE A 251 14.53 7.79 0.17
CA ILE A 251 14.81 6.46 -0.36
C ILE A 251 15.89 6.59 -1.44
N SER A 252 16.96 5.76 -1.35
CA SER A 252 17.96 5.68 -2.41
C SER A 252 17.49 4.72 -3.50
N CYS A 253 17.50 5.17 -4.74
CA CYS A 253 17.22 4.34 -5.92
C CYS A 253 18.45 3.55 -6.40
N ASN A 254 19.63 3.74 -5.81
CA ASN A 254 20.82 3.01 -6.19
C ASN A 254 20.70 1.55 -5.70
N ASN A 255 20.72 0.63 -6.64
CA ASN A 255 20.62 -0.82 -6.45
C ASN A 255 21.79 -1.48 -5.71
N THR A 256 22.61 -0.74 -5.05
CA THR A 256 23.69 -1.27 -4.24
C THR A 256 23.20 -1.57 -2.85
N ASN A 257 22.81 -2.83 -2.62
CA ASN A 257 22.73 -3.50 -1.30
C ASN A 257 22.23 -2.66 -0.11
N ASN A 258 21.13 -1.94 -0.28
CA ASN A 258 20.52 -1.17 0.81
C ASN A 258 19.37 -1.93 1.49
N GLU A 259 19.50 -3.24 1.65
CA GLU A 259 18.60 -4.02 2.51
C GLU A 259 18.71 -3.60 3.99
N ASN A 260 19.70 -2.80 4.34
CA ASN A 260 19.99 -2.39 5.71
C ASN A 260 20.09 -0.89 5.94
N LYS A 261 19.67 -0.01 5.03
CA LYS A 261 19.38 1.34 5.49
C LYS A 261 18.09 1.29 6.30
N LYS A 262 18.26 1.03 7.61
CA LYS A 262 17.37 1.55 8.63
C LYS A 262 16.94 2.94 8.16
N TYR A 263 15.62 3.21 8.12
CA TYR A 263 15.13 4.57 8.07
C TYR A 263 16.01 5.37 8.99
N ASP A 264 16.59 6.45 8.48
CA ASP A 264 17.54 7.25 9.23
C ASP A 264 16.81 7.76 10.48
N LEU A 265 16.84 6.98 11.53
CA LEU A 265 16.40 7.35 12.87
C LEU A 265 17.32 8.43 13.46
N GLU A 266 18.42 8.79 12.76
CA GLU A 266 19.34 9.84 13.17
C GLU A 266 18.67 11.22 13.28
N GLN A 267 17.50 11.42 12.68
CA GLN A 267 16.70 12.64 12.91
C GLN A 267 15.64 12.48 14.01
N MET A 268 15.34 11.29 14.46
CA MET A 268 14.58 11.07 15.68
C MET A 268 15.54 10.93 16.84
N GLN A 269 15.98 12.04 17.39
CA GLN A 269 16.67 12.03 18.66
C GLN A 269 15.69 11.58 19.74
N LEU A 270 15.77 10.34 20.16
CA LEU A 270 15.10 9.88 21.37
C LEU A 270 15.79 10.54 22.56
N VAL A 271 15.05 11.37 23.23
CA VAL A 271 15.48 12.04 24.46
C VAL A 271 14.71 11.47 25.64
N ASP A 272 15.36 11.34 26.77
CA ASP A 272 14.68 11.01 28.03
C ASP A 272 13.81 12.20 28.51
N THR A 273 13.14 12.02 29.64
CA THR A 273 12.31 13.04 30.25
C THR A 273 13.05 14.34 30.63
N ASN A 274 14.39 14.31 30.61
CA ASN A 274 15.28 15.44 30.87
C ASN A 274 15.91 16.02 29.60
N ASN A 275 15.41 15.64 28.43
CA ASN A 275 15.93 16.07 27.13
C ASN A 275 17.37 15.58 26.84
N LYS A 276 17.81 14.53 27.51
CA LYS A 276 19.13 13.92 27.30
C LYS A 276 19.03 12.82 26.24
N GLN A 277 19.93 12.84 25.28
CA GLN A 277 20.00 11.83 24.24
C GLN A 277 20.28 10.43 24.82
N VAL A 278 19.50 9.44 24.40
CA VAL A 278 19.58 8.07 24.90
C VAL A 278 20.17 7.16 23.81
N SER A 279 21.14 6.32 24.19
CA SER A 279 21.78 5.37 23.28
C SER A 279 20.81 4.26 22.86
N GLU A 280 20.77 3.93 21.56
CA GLU A 280 19.93 2.87 20.99
C GLU A 280 20.15 1.47 21.61
N SER A 281 21.28 1.24 22.23
CA SER A 281 21.62 -0.03 22.89
C SER A 281 21.35 -0.04 24.39
N SER A 282 20.78 1.03 24.93
CA SER A 282 20.52 1.11 26.39
C SER A 282 19.15 0.53 26.73
N ASP A 283 19.04 -0.04 27.95
CA ASP A 283 17.75 -0.48 28.48
C ASP A 283 16.74 0.65 28.59
N GLU A 284 17.22 1.88 28.78
CA GLU A 284 16.40 3.08 28.80
C GLU A 284 15.79 3.41 27.43
N TYR A 285 16.53 3.22 26.35
CA TYR A 285 16.03 3.35 24.99
C TYR A 285 14.89 2.37 24.71
N ILE A 286 15.13 1.10 25.04
CA ILE A 286 14.11 0.06 24.91
C ILE A 286 12.88 0.40 25.74
N ARG A 287 13.06 0.86 26.97
CA ARG A 287 11.99 1.29 27.87
C ARG A 287 11.17 2.46 27.32
N ILE A 288 11.82 3.46 26.72
CA ILE A 288 11.15 4.62 26.12
C ILE A 288 10.31 4.19 24.92
N ILE A 289 10.83 3.33 24.04
CA ILE A 289 10.07 2.76 22.93
C ILE A 289 8.87 1.99 23.44
N TYR A 290 9.02 1.21 24.46
CA TYR A 290 7.95 0.46 25.11
C TYR A 290 6.83 1.36 25.61
N LEU A 291 7.17 2.40 26.35
CA LEU A 291 6.20 3.35 26.90
C LEU A 291 5.49 4.14 25.79
N ALA A 292 6.23 4.54 24.76
CA ALA A 292 5.69 5.24 23.61
C ALA A 292 4.71 4.36 22.83
N LEU A 293 5.07 3.11 22.54
CA LEU A 293 4.20 2.15 21.87
C LEU A 293 2.96 1.82 22.70
N ALA A 294 3.11 1.58 23.98
CA ALA A 294 2.00 1.28 24.87
C ALA A 294 1.04 2.45 24.99
N LYS A 295 1.55 3.67 25.14
CA LYS A 295 0.73 4.89 25.18
C LYS A 295 0.06 5.15 23.82
N PHE A 296 0.77 4.95 22.74
CA PHE A 296 0.31 5.21 21.39
C PHE A 296 -0.70 4.17 20.91
N VAL A 297 -0.44 2.87 21.15
CA VAL A 297 -1.27 1.76 20.67
C VAL A 297 -2.47 1.51 21.59
N TYR A 298 -2.29 1.57 22.90
CA TYR A 298 -3.30 1.18 23.87
C TYR A 298 -3.93 2.35 24.63
N ASN A 299 -3.42 3.55 24.45
CA ASN A 299 -3.79 4.75 25.23
C ASN A 299 -3.76 4.50 26.74
N LYS A 300 -2.84 3.63 27.19
CA LYS A 300 -2.66 3.28 28.60
C LYS A 300 -1.35 3.84 29.10
N ASP A 301 -1.37 4.50 30.24
CA ASP A 301 -0.19 4.76 31.04
C ASP A 301 0.21 3.43 31.69
N ILE A 302 1.31 2.89 31.21
CA ILE A 302 1.84 1.63 31.75
C ILE A 302 2.69 1.95 32.98
N ASP A 303 2.40 1.25 34.07
CA ASP A 303 3.13 1.38 35.31
C ASP A 303 4.63 1.06 35.10
N LYS A 304 5.49 1.83 35.78
CA LYS A 304 6.95 1.85 35.63
C LYS A 304 7.66 0.53 35.98
N ASN A 305 6.93 -0.47 36.46
CA ASN A 305 7.47 -1.76 36.96
C ASN A 305 7.47 -2.87 35.90
N ILE A 306 7.57 -2.57 34.63
CA ILE A 306 7.37 -3.56 33.59
C ILE A 306 8.65 -4.34 33.27
N GLY A 307 8.69 -5.54 33.75
CA GLY A 307 9.54 -6.63 33.24
C GLY A 307 8.89 -7.46 32.12
N LYS A 308 7.80 -6.99 31.50
CA LYS A 308 7.12 -7.72 30.43
C LYS A 308 7.58 -7.24 29.05
N SER A 309 7.79 -8.18 28.13
CA SER A 309 8.19 -7.87 26.76
C SER A 309 7.03 -7.23 25.97
N ILE A 310 7.32 -6.48 24.89
CA ILE A 310 6.29 -5.95 23.97
C ILE A 310 5.37 -7.09 23.52
N HIS A 311 5.94 -8.24 23.28
CA HIS A 311 5.24 -9.44 22.91
C HIS A 311 4.20 -9.85 23.96
N ASP A 312 4.55 -9.82 25.24
CA ASP A 312 3.64 -10.17 26.34
C ASP A 312 2.50 -9.16 26.49
N ILE A 313 2.78 -7.88 26.23
CA ILE A 313 1.78 -6.82 26.25
C ILE A 313 0.81 -6.96 25.08
N MET A 314 1.30 -7.31 23.89
CA MET A 314 0.47 -7.51 22.70
C MET A 314 -0.42 -8.76 22.82
N ILE A 315 0.08 -9.84 23.42
CA ILE A 315 -0.68 -11.08 23.63
C ILE A 315 -1.72 -10.92 24.74
N SER A 316 -1.41 -10.18 25.81
CA SER A 316 -2.27 -10.10 27.00
C SER A 316 -3.58 -9.32 26.80
N ASN A 317 -3.77 -8.65 25.67
CA ASN A 317 -4.93 -7.80 25.41
C ASN A 317 -5.87 -8.27 24.31
N ASP A 318 -5.70 -9.47 23.78
CA ASP A 318 -6.56 -10.12 22.75
C ASP A 318 -6.91 -9.24 21.53
N THR A 319 -6.21 -8.11 21.35
CA THR A 319 -6.52 -7.14 20.29
C THR A 319 -5.25 -6.75 19.59
N ILE A 320 -5.12 -7.18 18.35
CA ILE A 320 -3.99 -6.83 17.50
C ILE A 320 -4.36 -5.56 16.74
N TYR A 321 -3.60 -4.49 16.97
CA TYR A 321 -3.75 -3.24 16.25
C TYR A 321 -2.65 -3.11 15.21
N TYR A 322 -3.03 -2.73 14.00
CA TYR A 322 -2.09 -2.53 12.94
C TYR A 322 -2.28 -1.19 12.26
N ASP A 323 -1.20 -0.55 11.95
CA ASP A 323 -1.18 0.66 11.15
C ASP A 323 -1.59 0.34 9.74
N TYR A 324 -2.65 1.01 9.31
CA TYR A 324 -3.09 0.88 7.96
C TYR A 324 -3.80 2.13 7.47
N LYS A 325 -3.44 2.55 6.26
CA LYS A 325 -3.81 3.79 5.57
C LYS A 325 -3.33 5.06 6.23
#